data_dfc7b2513411d7b15bb0018d81ab2764
#
_entry.id   dfc7b2513411d7b15bb0018d81ab2764
#
_cell.length_a   1.000
_cell.length_b   1.000
_cell.length_c   1.000
_cell.angle_alpha   90.00
_cell.angle_beta   90.00
_cell.angle_gamma   90.00
#
_symmetry.space_group_name_H-M   'P 1'
#
loop_
_entity.id
_entity.type
_entity.pdbx_description
1 polymer ?
#
loop_
_entity_poly.entity_id
_entity_poly.type
_entity_poly.pdbx_seq_one_letter_code
_entity_poly.pdbx_strand_id
1 'polypeptide(L)'
;MSDEYGTWYNIGNSLNVGFDEIVSNINKTLDNFYFDAFSGYFVFAIFLIGIVLMIVNREKRLILFFTTLFTIFIVYIFKSGHFFYQHNYYIIPFVPVMAVLAGYSVSFIKRKWIFVTILIIAAGEGIANQNHDFFNPKTELYKMSLENIMDDISSKDDLISINGNGNPQLIYLSHRKGWNCSNEDLNNKEYISDIIAKGCKFIVIDQHKAGKISLPYEVAFVNEDFLIYDMETG
;
A
#
# COMPACT_ATOMS: atom_id res chain seq x y z
N MET A 1 -11.54 15.38 17.50
CA MET A 1 -11.57 14.46 16.33
C MET A 1 -10.20 13.82 16.07
N SER A 2 -9.07 14.52 16.21
CA SER A 2 -7.73 13.91 16.01
C SER A 2 -7.38 12.87 17.07
N ASP A 3 -7.86 13.04 18.30
CA ASP A 3 -7.54 12.16 19.44
C ASP A 3 -8.33 10.84 19.42
N GLU A 4 -9.47 10.80 18.70
CA GLU A 4 -10.34 9.63 18.63
C GLU A 4 -9.94 8.67 17.49
N TYR A 5 -9.34 9.18 16.40
CA TYR A 5 -8.96 8.40 15.21
C TYR A 5 -7.46 8.42 14.92
N GLY A 6 -6.66 9.07 15.79
CA GLY A 6 -5.22 9.22 15.62
C GLY A 6 -4.82 10.16 14.48
N THR A 7 -3.52 10.24 14.26
CA THR A 7 -2.90 11.14 13.26
C THR A 7 -3.17 10.74 11.80
N TRP A 8 -3.75 9.58 11.55
CA TRP A 8 -4.06 9.08 10.19
C TRP A 8 -5.00 9.97 9.39
N TYR A 9 -5.84 10.78 10.08
CA TYR A 9 -6.75 11.73 9.44
C TYR A 9 -6.19 13.14 9.34
N ASN A 10 -4.99 13.40 9.86
CA ASN A 10 -4.28 14.65 9.65
C ASN A 10 -3.60 14.65 8.28
N ILE A 11 -4.41 14.59 7.24
CA ILE A 11 -3.92 14.55 5.86
C ILE A 11 -3.42 15.94 5.49
N GLY A 12 -2.13 16.07 5.43
CA GLY A 12 -1.45 17.15 4.75
C GLY A 12 -0.43 17.88 5.61
N ASN A 13 0.81 17.69 5.24
CA ASN A 13 1.90 18.51 5.68
C ASN A 13 1.70 19.97 5.28
N SER A 14 2.37 20.90 5.97
CA SER A 14 2.56 22.22 5.39
C SER A 14 3.32 22.08 4.06
N LEU A 15 3.07 22.95 3.08
CA LEU A 15 3.72 22.87 1.77
C LEU A 15 5.24 22.86 1.85
N ASN A 16 5.81 23.62 2.81
CA ASN A 16 7.26 23.66 3.02
C ASN A 16 7.82 22.32 3.50
N VAL A 17 7.19 21.70 4.50
CA VAL A 17 7.61 20.37 5.01
C VAL A 17 7.52 19.33 3.91
N GLY A 18 6.39 19.30 3.19
CA GLY A 18 6.23 18.34 2.11
C GLY A 18 7.19 18.58 0.95
N PHE A 19 7.52 19.84 0.63
CA PHE A 19 8.55 20.15 -0.36
C PHE A 19 9.92 19.60 0.05
N ASP A 20 10.34 19.82 1.30
CA ASP A 20 11.63 19.35 1.82
C ASP A 20 11.69 17.80 1.82
N GLU A 21 10.60 17.13 2.21
CA GLU A 21 10.50 15.66 2.17
C GLU A 21 10.63 15.11 0.75
N ILE A 22 9.94 15.70 -0.22
CA ILE A 22 9.95 15.28 -1.63
C ILE A 22 11.32 15.51 -2.25
N VAL A 23 11.93 16.68 -2.04
CA VAL A 23 13.25 17.02 -2.60
C VAL A 23 14.34 16.12 -2.01
N SER A 24 14.27 15.85 -0.70
CA SER A 24 15.22 14.96 -0.02
C SER A 24 15.10 13.49 -0.50
N ASN A 25 13.96 13.11 -1.08
CA ASN A 25 13.69 11.76 -1.59
C ASN A 25 13.30 11.77 -3.08
N ILE A 26 13.94 12.65 -3.85
CA ILE A 26 13.55 12.90 -5.25
C ILE A 26 13.60 11.63 -6.12
N ASN A 27 14.56 10.74 -5.92
CA ASN A 27 14.67 9.50 -6.69
C ASN A 27 13.45 8.60 -6.49
N LYS A 28 13.02 8.38 -5.23
CA LYS A 28 11.81 7.60 -4.92
C LYS A 28 10.54 8.28 -5.44
N THR A 29 10.50 9.62 -5.38
CA THR A 29 9.40 10.40 -5.93
C THR A 29 9.28 10.22 -7.43
N LEU A 30 10.42 10.21 -8.14
CA LEU A 30 10.43 10.01 -9.58
C LEU A 30 10.09 8.56 -9.99
N ASP A 31 10.40 7.56 -9.14
CA ASP A 31 10.00 6.16 -9.36
C ASP A 31 8.49 6.05 -9.61
N ASN A 32 7.66 6.74 -8.83
CA ASN A 32 6.22 6.76 -9.02
C ASN A 32 5.81 7.24 -10.42
N PHE A 33 6.56 8.16 -11.02
CA PHE A 33 6.26 8.66 -12.35
C PHE A 33 6.74 7.75 -13.47
N TYR A 34 7.99 7.31 -13.41
CA TYR A 34 8.57 6.61 -14.54
C TYR A 34 8.35 5.10 -14.50
N PHE A 35 7.99 4.53 -13.35
CA PHE A 35 7.71 3.10 -13.24
C PHE A 35 6.29 2.83 -12.74
N ASP A 36 5.93 3.29 -11.52
CA ASP A 36 4.69 2.88 -10.85
C ASP A 36 3.43 3.33 -11.57
N ALA A 37 3.47 4.49 -12.26
CA ALA A 37 2.33 5.01 -13.01
C ALA A 37 1.75 4.02 -14.04
N PHE A 38 2.60 3.18 -14.63
CA PHE A 38 2.21 2.24 -15.69
C PHE A 38 2.75 0.82 -15.45
N SER A 39 3.36 0.57 -14.31
CA SER A 39 4.10 -0.68 -14.03
C SER A 39 5.15 -1.00 -15.10
N GLY A 40 5.81 0.03 -15.64
CA GLY A 40 6.82 -0.13 -16.68
C GLY A 40 7.32 1.19 -17.26
N TYR A 41 8.50 1.12 -17.88
CA TYR A 41 9.19 2.28 -18.45
C TYR A 41 8.72 2.63 -19.87
N PHE A 42 8.20 1.66 -20.61
CA PHE A 42 7.88 1.84 -22.04
C PHE A 42 6.78 2.88 -22.25
N VAL A 43 5.67 2.77 -21.50
CA VAL A 43 4.56 3.74 -21.60
C VAL A 43 4.98 5.11 -21.10
N PHE A 44 5.82 5.17 -20.09
CA PHE A 44 6.41 6.44 -19.62
C PHE A 44 7.25 7.12 -20.71
N ALA A 45 8.07 6.37 -21.44
CA ALA A 45 8.82 6.90 -22.58
C ALA A 45 7.87 7.46 -23.66
N ILE A 46 6.78 6.76 -23.97
CA ILE A 46 5.76 7.21 -24.90
C ILE A 46 5.08 8.51 -24.41
N PHE A 47 4.81 8.61 -23.10
CA PHE A 47 4.29 9.83 -22.47
C PHE A 47 5.26 11.01 -22.67
N LEU A 48 6.58 10.83 -22.45
CA LEU A 48 7.56 11.88 -22.67
C LEU A 48 7.61 12.33 -24.13
N ILE A 49 7.50 11.40 -25.08
CA ILE A 49 7.35 11.74 -26.51
C ILE A 49 6.09 12.58 -26.71
N GLY A 50 4.99 12.26 -26.04
CA GLY A 50 3.74 13.03 -26.09
C GLY A 50 3.92 14.47 -25.62
N ILE A 51 4.67 14.71 -24.54
CA ILE A 51 5.02 16.06 -24.07
C ILE A 51 5.79 16.81 -25.16
N VAL A 52 6.83 16.18 -25.72
CA VAL A 52 7.65 16.82 -26.77
C VAL A 52 6.80 17.19 -27.97
N LEU A 53 5.97 16.26 -28.48
CA LEU A 53 5.11 16.51 -29.63
C LEU A 53 4.07 17.59 -29.35
N MET A 54 3.48 17.62 -28.15
CA MET A 54 2.55 18.65 -27.73
C MET A 54 3.18 20.06 -27.79
N ILE A 55 4.44 20.18 -27.33
CA ILE A 55 5.17 21.46 -27.34
C ILE A 55 5.56 21.84 -28.77
N VAL A 56 6.14 20.92 -29.54
CA VAL A 56 6.60 21.15 -30.93
C VAL A 56 5.43 21.55 -31.84
N ASN A 57 4.30 20.86 -31.70
CA ASN A 57 3.10 21.15 -32.49
C ASN A 57 2.29 22.35 -31.97
N ARG A 58 2.73 22.95 -30.85
CA ARG A 58 2.07 24.11 -30.20
C ARG A 58 0.59 23.88 -29.92
N GLU A 59 0.24 22.69 -29.43
CA GLU A 59 -1.13 22.29 -29.12
C GLU A 59 -1.64 23.03 -27.85
N LYS A 60 -2.05 24.28 -28.02
CA LYS A 60 -2.41 25.18 -26.91
C LYS A 60 -3.41 24.60 -25.93
N ARG A 61 -4.43 23.85 -26.41
CA ARG A 61 -5.45 23.24 -25.55
C ARG A 61 -4.85 22.14 -24.69
N LEU A 62 -3.98 21.31 -25.27
CA LEU A 62 -3.34 20.21 -24.58
C LEU A 62 -2.27 20.71 -23.59
N ILE A 63 -1.53 21.78 -23.98
CA ILE A 63 -0.59 22.47 -23.08
C ILE A 63 -1.33 23.04 -21.86
N LEU A 64 -2.44 23.76 -22.07
CA LEU A 64 -3.24 24.32 -20.98
C LEU A 64 -3.77 23.23 -20.07
N PHE A 65 -4.33 22.16 -20.65
CA PHE A 65 -4.83 20.99 -19.90
C PHE A 65 -3.72 20.37 -19.04
N PHE A 66 -2.59 20.02 -19.65
CA PHE A 66 -1.48 19.40 -18.97
C PHE A 66 -0.90 20.29 -17.87
N THR A 67 -0.59 21.56 -18.16
CA THR A 67 0.02 22.46 -17.19
C THR A 67 -0.89 22.73 -16.02
N THR A 68 -2.20 22.89 -16.24
CA THR A 68 -3.17 23.07 -15.15
C THR A 68 -3.22 21.85 -14.23
N LEU A 69 -3.40 20.66 -14.79
CA LEU A 69 -3.48 19.44 -13.99
C LEU A 69 -2.16 19.06 -13.33
N PHE A 70 -1.04 19.30 -14.00
CA PHE A 70 0.28 19.08 -13.42
C PHE A 70 0.53 20.03 -12.24
N THR A 71 0.16 21.31 -12.35
CA THR A 71 0.29 22.26 -11.24
C THR A 71 -0.55 21.84 -10.03
N ILE A 72 -1.80 21.42 -10.25
CA ILE A 72 -2.66 20.91 -9.18
C ILE A 72 -2.02 19.67 -8.54
N PHE A 73 -1.48 18.78 -9.38
CA PHE A 73 -0.86 17.56 -8.91
C PHE A 73 0.45 17.80 -8.12
N ILE A 74 1.25 18.79 -8.51
CA ILE A 74 2.42 19.22 -7.73
C ILE A 74 2.03 19.69 -6.33
N VAL A 75 0.95 20.49 -6.22
CA VAL A 75 0.41 20.88 -4.90
C VAL A 75 -0.02 19.65 -4.09
N TYR A 76 -0.67 18.69 -4.73
CA TYR A 76 -1.05 17.41 -4.09
C TYR A 76 0.18 16.63 -3.61
N ILE A 77 1.24 16.52 -4.41
CA ILE A 77 2.50 15.84 -4.02
C ILE A 77 3.08 16.48 -2.75
N PHE A 78 3.19 17.81 -2.73
CA PHE A 78 3.75 18.52 -1.56
C PHE A 78 2.84 18.41 -0.33
N LYS A 79 1.53 18.36 -0.51
CA LYS A 79 0.59 18.12 0.61
C LYS A 79 0.67 16.70 1.13
N SER A 80 0.99 15.73 0.28
CA SER A 80 1.16 14.32 0.65
C SER A 80 2.54 14.06 1.30
N GLY A 81 3.58 14.78 0.90
CA GLY A 81 4.93 14.68 1.44
C GLY A 81 5.48 13.24 1.36
N HIS A 82 5.95 12.71 2.49
CA HIS A 82 6.54 11.38 2.57
C HIS A 82 5.59 10.26 2.12
N PHE A 83 4.29 10.40 2.26
CA PHE A 83 3.33 9.37 1.80
C PHE A 83 3.39 9.18 0.29
N PHE A 84 3.67 10.25 -0.47
CA PHE A 84 3.75 10.15 -1.92
C PHE A 84 4.84 9.20 -2.39
N TYR A 85 6.04 9.26 -1.85
CA TYR A 85 7.14 8.40 -2.27
C TYR A 85 7.21 7.06 -1.52
N GLN A 86 6.41 6.89 -0.46
CA GLN A 86 6.31 5.60 0.24
C GLN A 86 5.23 4.68 -0.35
N HIS A 87 4.26 5.26 -1.06
CA HIS A 87 3.12 4.50 -1.57
C HIS A 87 2.90 4.82 -3.06
N ASN A 88 3.10 3.82 -3.90
CA ASN A 88 2.97 3.93 -5.36
C ASN A 88 1.58 4.35 -5.84
N TYR A 89 0.51 4.05 -5.09
CA TYR A 89 -0.85 4.42 -5.48
C TYR A 89 -1.14 5.94 -5.44
N TYR A 90 -0.26 6.75 -4.85
CA TYR A 90 -0.43 8.21 -4.84
C TYR A 90 -0.23 8.85 -6.22
N ILE A 91 0.38 8.14 -7.19
CA ILE A 91 0.48 8.59 -8.59
C ILE A 91 -0.82 8.43 -9.37
N ILE A 92 -1.73 7.53 -8.95
CA ILE A 92 -2.95 7.16 -9.68
C ILE A 92 -3.77 8.36 -10.16
N PRO A 93 -3.99 9.44 -9.36
CA PRO A 93 -4.76 10.60 -9.83
C PRO A 93 -4.16 11.28 -11.07
N PHE A 94 -2.85 11.14 -11.32
CA PHE A 94 -2.18 11.75 -12.46
C PHE A 94 -2.03 10.82 -13.67
N VAL A 95 -2.16 9.51 -13.48
CA VAL A 95 -2.05 8.51 -14.57
C VAL A 95 -2.95 8.81 -15.76
N PRO A 96 -4.22 9.24 -15.60
CA PRO A 96 -5.06 9.61 -16.75
C PRO A 96 -4.48 10.74 -17.61
N VAL A 97 -3.84 11.73 -16.98
CA VAL A 97 -3.19 12.85 -17.69
C VAL A 97 -1.99 12.35 -18.50
N MET A 98 -1.19 11.47 -17.90
CA MET A 98 -0.06 10.84 -18.57
C MET A 98 -0.53 9.96 -19.73
N ALA A 99 -1.60 9.19 -19.55
CA ALA A 99 -2.19 8.34 -20.58
C ALA A 99 -2.73 9.13 -21.77
N VAL A 100 -3.35 10.31 -21.53
CA VAL A 100 -3.80 11.20 -22.62
C VAL A 100 -2.62 11.65 -23.48
N LEU A 101 -1.50 12.03 -22.88
CA LEU A 101 -0.31 12.46 -23.63
C LEU A 101 0.38 11.28 -24.34
N ALA A 102 0.44 10.12 -23.70
CA ALA A 102 0.92 8.90 -24.35
C ALA A 102 0.04 8.55 -25.57
N GLY A 103 -1.29 8.61 -25.41
CA GLY A 103 -2.23 8.43 -26.51
C GLY A 103 -2.07 9.46 -27.64
N TYR A 104 -1.83 10.72 -27.29
CA TYR A 104 -1.54 11.76 -28.26
C TYR A 104 -0.29 11.43 -29.09
N SER A 105 0.80 10.97 -28.48
CA SER A 105 2.00 10.58 -29.22
C SER A 105 1.73 9.44 -30.19
N VAL A 106 0.99 8.44 -29.78
CA VAL A 106 0.67 7.26 -30.61
C VAL A 106 -0.30 7.60 -31.73
N SER A 107 -1.12 8.66 -31.61
CA SER A 107 -2.05 9.11 -32.66
C SER A 107 -1.38 9.52 -33.97
N PHE A 108 -0.09 9.84 -33.97
CA PHE A 108 0.68 10.13 -35.17
C PHE A 108 1.07 8.88 -35.99
N ILE A 109 0.86 7.69 -35.43
CA ILE A 109 1.22 6.42 -36.08
C ILE A 109 0.14 6.05 -37.08
N LYS A 110 0.44 6.20 -38.38
CA LYS A 110 -0.50 5.88 -39.46
C LYS A 110 -0.65 4.37 -39.72
N ARG A 111 0.39 3.58 -39.41
CA ARG A 111 0.42 2.14 -39.69
C ARG A 111 -0.20 1.36 -38.52
N LYS A 112 -1.37 0.76 -38.77
CA LYS A 112 -2.12 0.02 -37.76
C LYS A 112 -1.32 -1.08 -37.06
N TRP A 113 -0.45 -1.79 -37.79
CA TRP A 113 0.36 -2.85 -37.19
C TRP A 113 1.37 -2.30 -36.15
N ILE A 114 1.99 -1.11 -36.42
CA ILE A 114 2.91 -0.47 -35.44
C ILE A 114 2.15 -0.09 -34.17
N PHE A 115 0.95 0.49 -34.34
CA PHE A 115 0.08 0.83 -33.20
C PHE A 115 -0.23 -0.41 -32.34
N VAL A 116 -0.65 -1.52 -32.97
CA VAL A 116 -0.96 -2.78 -32.29
C VAL A 116 0.30 -3.33 -31.58
N THR A 117 1.46 -3.29 -32.24
CA THR A 117 2.73 -3.75 -31.62
C THR A 117 3.06 -2.94 -30.38
N ILE A 118 2.89 -1.61 -30.40
CA ILE A 118 3.11 -0.75 -29.23
C ILE A 118 2.19 -1.15 -28.08
N LEU A 119 0.90 -1.39 -28.35
CA LEU A 119 -0.05 -1.83 -27.33
C LEU A 119 0.33 -3.20 -26.74
N ILE A 120 0.78 -4.14 -27.57
CA ILE A 120 1.22 -5.47 -27.10
C ILE A 120 2.46 -5.34 -26.20
N ILE A 121 3.44 -4.52 -26.60
CA ILE A 121 4.65 -4.29 -25.78
C ILE A 121 4.28 -3.64 -24.45
N ALA A 122 3.46 -2.58 -24.47
CA ALA A 122 3.01 -1.89 -23.26
C ALA A 122 2.25 -2.82 -22.30
N ALA A 123 1.30 -3.60 -22.82
CA ALA A 123 0.57 -4.57 -22.01
C ALA A 123 1.48 -5.69 -21.50
N GLY A 124 2.39 -6.20 -22.36
CA GLY A 124 3.32 -7.26 -22.00
C GLY A 124 4.30 -6.84 -20.90
N GLU A 125 4.83 -5.62 -20.97
CA GLU A 125 5.69 -5.08 -19.91
C GLU A 125 4.93 -4.94 -18.59
N GLY A 126 3.74 -4.34 -18.60
CA GLY A 126 2.93 -4.17 -17.39
C GLY A 126 2.57 -5.51 -16.75
N ILE A 127 2.13 -6.51 -17.53
CA ILE A 127 1.82 -7.85 -17.04
C ILE A 127 3.08 -8.53 -16.47
N ALA A 128 4.22 -8.44 -17.16
CA ALA A 128 5.46 -9.05 -16.71
C ALA A 128 5.94 -8.46 -15.38
N ASN A 129 5.85 -7.13 -15.23
CA ASN A 129 6.29 -6.43 -14.03
C ASN A 129 5.35 -6.65 -12.83
N GLN A 130 4.06 -6.89 -13.08
CA GLN A 130 3.08 -7.18 -12.02
C GLN A 130 2.95 -8.68 -11.71
N ASN A 131 3.65 -9.54 -12.43
CA ASN A 131 3.50 -10.99 -12.28
C ASN A 131 3.73 -11.47 -10.84
N HIS A 132 4.64 -10.83 -10.09
CA HIS A 132 4.90 -11.19 -8.70
C HIS A 132 3.72 -10.88 -7.76
N ASP A 133 2.86 -9.92 -8.09
CA ASP A 133 1.70 -9.53 -7.28
C ASP A 133 0.56 -10.55 -7.37
N PHE A 134 0.58 -11.44 -8.38
CA PHE A 134 -0.42 -12.49 -8.52
C PHE A 134 -0.12 -13.74 -7.70
N PHE A 135 1.05 -13.82 -7.08
CA PHE A 135 1.46 -14.98 -6.31
C PHE A 135 1.89 -14.59 -4.90
N ASN A 136 1.30 -15.22 -3.90
CA ASN A 136 1.78 -15.07 -2.54
C ASN A 136 3.16 -15.70 -2.40
N PRO A 137 4.16 -14.99 -1.82
CA PRO A 137 5.44 -15.57 -1.51
C PRO A 137 5.28 -16.84 -0.65
N LYS A 138 6.06 -17.87 -0.93
CA LYS A 138 5.99 -19.12 -0.14
C LYS A 138 6.19 -18.90 1.36
N THR A 139 6.97 -17.89 1.71
CA THR A 139 7.22 -17.44 3.09
C THR A 139 6.00 -16.82 3.77
N GLU A 140 4.95 -16.49 3.02
CA GLU A 140 3.73 -15.87 3.53
C GLU A 140 2.53 -16.86 3.53
N LEU A 141 2.70 -18.06 2.93
CA LEU A 141 1.59 -19.03 2.78
C LEU A 141 1.10 -19.56 4.12
N TYR A 142 1.96 -19.63 5.15
CA TYR A 142 1.57 -20.09 6.49
C TYR A 142 0.42 -19.25 7.08
N LYS A 143 0.37 -17.95 6.73
CA LYS A 143 -0.69 -17.04 7.21
C LYS A 143 -2.08 -17.47 6.77
N MET A 144 -2.19 -18.18 5.65
CA MET A 144 -3.48 -18.68 5.14
C MET A 144 -4.11 -19.75 6.05
N SER A 145 -3.32 -20.39 6.92
CA SER A 145 -3.83 -21.37 7.89
C SER A 145 -4.54 -20.72 9.08
N LEU A 146 -4.34 -19.41 9.30
CA LEU A 146 -4.81 -18.72 10.50
C LEU A 146 -6.34 -18.75 10.64
N GLU A 147 -7.09 -18.65 9.53
CA GLU A 147 -8.55 -18.74 9.58
C GLU A 147 -8.99 -20.08 10.16
N ASN A 148 -8.47 -21.19 9.62
CA ASN A 148 -8.84 -22.52 10.09
C ASN A 148 -8.47 -22.73 11.56
N ILE A 149 -7.28 -22.28 11.98
CA ILE A 149 -6.84 -22.36 13.38
C ILE A 149 -7.82 -21.57 14.27
N MET A 150 -8.18 -20.35 13.88
CA MET A 150 -9.10 -19.54 14.66
C MET A 150 -10.52 -20.10 14.68
N ASP A 151 -10.98 -20.75 13.60
CA ASP A 151 -12.30 -21.37 13.54
C ASP A 151 -12.41 -22.58 14.46
N ASP A 152 -11.30 -23.26 14.72
CA ASP A 152 -11.25 -24.42 15.64
C ASP A 152 -11.32 -24.01 17.12
N ILE A 153 -10.84 -22.80 17.48
CA ILE A 153 -10.67 -22.38 18.89
C ILE A 153 -11.55 -21.22 19.32
N SER A 154 -12.18 -20.49 18.37
CA SER A 154 -12.91 -19.26 18.66
C SER A 154 -14.13 -19.06 17.78
N SER A 155 -15.11 -18.27 18.26
CA SER A 155 -16.24 -17.80 17.48
C SER A 155 -15.82 -16.67 16.51
N LYS A 156 -16.56 -16.50 15.40
CA LYS A 156 -16.35 -15.38 14.44
C LYS A 156 -16.54 -14.00 15.08
N ASP A 157 -17.29 -13.92 16.17
CA ASP A 157 -17.56 -12.66 16.89
C ASP A 157 -16.56 -12.37 18.01
N ASP A 158 -15.66 -13.32 18.31
CA ASP A 158 -14.65 -13.12 19.34
C ASP A 158 -13.60 -12.10 18.87
N LEU A 159 -13.26 -11.18 19.78
CA LEU A 159 -12.25 -10.16 19.52
C LEU A 159 -10.85 -10.69 19.82
N ILE A 160 -9.92 -10.39 18.92
CA ILE A 160 -8.52 -10.83 19.05
C ILE A 160 -7.55 -9.64 19.01
N SER A 161 -6.36 -9.86 19.53
CA SER A 161 -5.21 -8.97 19.29
C SER A 161 -4.10 -9.75 18.63
N ILE A 162 -3.43 -9.18 17.63
CA ILE A 162 -2.37 -9.87 16.88
C ILE A 162 -1.17 -8.96 16.61
N ASN A 163 0.05 -9.49 16.69
CA ASN A 163 1.30 -8.73 16.51
C ASN A 163 1.63 -8.44 15.03
N GLY A 164 0.70 -7.84 14.32
CA GLY A 164 0.88 -7.46 12.92
C GLY A 164 1.61 -6.13 12.69
N ASN A 165 1.93 -5.38 13.75
CA ASN A 165 2.38 -3.98 13.69
C ASN A 165 1.38 -3.11 12.88
N GLY A 166 1.87 -2.30 11.94
CA GLY A 166 1.03 -1.48 11.07
C GLY A 166 0.32 -2.26 9.94
N ASN A 167 0.55 -3.58 9.81
CA ASN A 167 -0.02 -4.38 8.71
C ASN A 167 -1.24 -5.19 9.19
N PRO A 168 -2.47 -4.88 8.72
CA PRO A 168 -3.69 -5.56 9.13
C PRO A 168 -3.91 -6.93 8.47
N GLN A 169 -2.96 -7.44 7.69
CA GLN A 169 -3.09 -8.68 6.92
C GLN A 169 -3.52 -9.87 7.79
N LEU A 170 -2.91 -10.04 8.96
CA LEU A 170 -3.20 -11.17 9.84
C LEU A 170 -4.59 -11.07 10.47
N ILE A 171 -5.03 -9.87 10.88
CA ILE A 171 -6.41 -9.64 11.34
C ILE A 171 -7.40 -10.01 10.23
N TYR A 172 -7.12 -9.60 8.99
CA TYR A 172 -7.94 -9.95 7.84
C TYR A 172 -7.99 -11.47 7.62
N LEU A 173 -6.82 -12.13 7.61
CA LEU A 173 -6.71 -13.57 7.38
C LEU A 173 -7.23 -14.43 8.54
N SER A 174 -7.37 -13.89 9.75
CA SER A 174 -8.02 -14.58 10.87
C SER A 174 -9.55 -14.61 10.76
N HIS A 175 -10.12 -13.79 9.87
CA HIS A 175 -11.55 -13.52 9.79
C HIS A 175 -12.18 -13.16 11.15
N ARG A 176 -11.42 -12.42 11.97
CA ARG A 176 -11.84 -11.91 13.28
C ARG A 176 -11.70 -10.39 13.32
N LYS A 177 -12.36 -9.77 14.29
CA LYS A 177 -12.21 -8.35 14.60
C LYS A 177 -11.27 -8.17 15.79
N GLY A 178 -10.71 -6.97 15.94
CA GLY A 178 -9.87 -6.69 17.10
C GLY A 178 -8.75 -5.71 16.81
N TRP A 179 -7.62 -5.92 17.44
CA TRP A 179 -6.49 -4.98 17.43
C TRP A 179 -5.29 -5.56 16.71
N ASN A 180 -4.65 -4.70 15.94
CA ASN A 180 -3.33 -4.97 15.39
C ASN A 180 -2.30 -4.23 16.25
N CYS A 181 -1.42 -4.96 16.91
CA CYS A 181 -0.49 -4.42 17.89
C CYS A 181 0.97 -4.68 17.50
N SER A 182 1.89 -4.03 18.22
CA SER A 182 3.32 -4.30 18.13
C SER A 182 3.76 -5.35 19.15
N ASN A 183 4.99 -5.85 19.02
CA ASN A 183 5.58 -6.71 20.03
C ASN A 183 5.83 -5.97 21.36
N GLU A 184 6.09 -4.66 21.29
CA GLU A 184 6.23 -3.78 22.45
C GLU A 184 4.90 -3.67 23.22
N ASP A 185 3.78 -3.54 22.49
CA ASP A 185 2.44 -3.50 23.09
C ASP A 185 2.15 -4.81 23.86
N LEU A 186 2.51 -5.96 23.30
CA LEU A 186 2.32 -7.25 23.96
C LEU A 186 3.19 -7.45 25.21
N ASN A 187 4.26 -6.69 25.38
CA ASN A 187 5.06 -6.65 26.59
C ASN A 187 4.56 -5.60 27.61
N ASN A 188 3.58 -4.78 27.23
CA ASN A 188 2.99 -3.75 28.08
C ASN A 188 1.75 -4.29 28.80
N LYS A 189 1.83 -4.47 30.12
CA LYS A 189 0.72 -4.96 30.94
C LYS A 189 -0.50 -4.05 30.93
N GLU A 190 -0.30 -2.74 30.83
CA GLU A 190 -1.39 -1.76 30.78
C GLU A 190 -2.19 -1.92 29.47
N TYR A 191 -1.48 -2.05 28.34
CA TYR A 191 -2.10 -2.32 27.05
C TYR A 191 -2.92 -3.62 27.07
N ILE A 192 -2.34 -4.72 27.58
CA ILE A 192 -3.04 -6.00 27.68
C ILE A 192 -4.29 -5.89 28.55
N SER A 193 -4.19 -5.23 29.71
CA SER A 193 -5.35 -5.03 30.58
C SER A 193 -6.45 -4.19 29.91
N ASP A 194 -6.08 -3.19 29.12
CA ASP A 194 -7.02 -2.33 28.39
C ASP A 194 -7.77 -3.10 27.30
N ILE A 195 -7.07 -3.92 26.49
CA ILE A 195 -7.73 -4.70 25.43
C ILE A 195 -8.62 -5.82 26.01
N ILE A 196 -8.23 -6.45 27.12
CA ILE A 196 -9.07 -7.42 27.84
C ILE A 196 -10.35 -6.74 28.32
N ALA A 197 -10.22 -5.57 28.95
CA ALA A 197 -11.39 -4.79 29.42
C ALA A 197 -12.31 -4.39 28.27
N LYS A 198 -11.79 -4.29 27.03
CA LYS A 198 -12.56 -4.04 25.80
C LYS A 198 -13.10 -5.31 25.14
N GLY A 199 -12.89 -6.47 25.73
CA GLY A 199 -13.44 -7.76 25.28
C GLY A 199 -12.52 -8.59 24.41
N CYS A 200 -11.20 -8.35 24.41
CA CYS A 200 -10.24 -9.22 23.74
C CYS A 200 -10.23 -10.60 24.42
N LYS A 201 -10.51 -11.65 23.65
CA LYS A 201 -10.54 -13.03 24.14
C LYS A 201 -9.28 -13.82 23.82
N PHE A 202 -8.64 -13.54 22.68
CA PHE A 202 -7.43 -14.24 22.28
C PHE A 202 -6.33 -13.27 21.87
N ILE A 203 -5.09 -13.59 22.26
CA ILE A 203 -3.89 -12.93 21.74
C ILE A 203 -3.19 -13.90 20.80
N VAL A 204 -3.06 -13.53 19.54
CA VAL A 204 -2.39 -14.29 18.50
C VAL A 204 -1.00 -13.72 18.27
N ILE A 205 0.01 -14.56 18.35
CA ILE A 205 1.42 -14.20 18.12
C ILE A 205 1.89 -14.90 16.86
N ASP A 206 2.21 -14.12 15.83
CA ASP A 206 2.97 -14.57 14.66
C ASP A 206 4.42 -14.78 15.11
N GLN A 207 4.87 -16.05 15.21
CA GLN A 207 6.17 -16.40 15.72
C GLN A 207 7.31 -16.02 14.75
N HIS A 208 7.02 -15.82 13.46
CA HIS A 208 7.99 -15.34 12.48
C HIS A 208 8.35 -13.85 12.67
N LYS A 209 7.49 -13.09 13.32
CA LYS A 209 7.68 -11.66 13.60
C LYS A 209 8.02 -11.39 15.07
N ALA A 210 7.72 -12.32 15.93
CA ALA A 210 7.95 -12.17 17.36
C ALA A 210 9.37 -12.60 17.72
N GLY A 211 10.01 -11.82 18.64
CA GLY A 211 10.97 -12.40 19.55
C GLY A 211 10.29 -13.39 20.50
N LYS A 212 10.99 -13.84 21.54
CA LYS A 212 10.38 -14.68 22.58
C LYS A 212 9.37 -13.87 23.39
N ILE A 213 8.08 -13.92 23.02
CA ILE A 213 6.96 -13.37 23.78
C ILE A 213 6.35 -14.52 24.58
N SER A 214 6.28 -14.36 25.89
CA SER A 214 5.60 -15.29 26.80
C SER A 214 4.65 -14.49 27.67
N LEU A 215 3.36 -14.81 27.59
CA LEU A 215 2.32 -14.18 28.39
C LEU A 215 1.87 -15.14 29.51
N PRO A 216 1.42 -14.63 30.66
CA PRO A 216 1.00 -15.44 31.82
C PRO A 216 -0.46 -15.94 31.68
N TYR A 217 -0.83 -16.39 30.48
CA TYR A 217 -2.19 -16.88 30.15
C TYR A 217 -2.13 -18.29 29.59
N GLU A 218 -3.26 -18.97 29.57
CA GLU A 218 -3.36 -20.33 29.03
C GLU A 218 -3.10 -20.33 27.52
N VAL A 219 -2.36 -21.32 27.04
CA VAL A 219 -2.09 -21.50 25.62
C VAL A 219 -3.25 -22.28 24.99
N ALA A 220 -4.06 -21.59 24.19
CA ALA A 220 -5.16 -22.21 23.43
C ALA A 220 -4.67 -22.99 22.22
N PHE A 221 -3.58 -22.53 21.57
CA PHE A 221 -3.01 -23.19 20.40
C PHE A 221 -1.52 -22.83 20.24
N VAL A 222 -0.72 -23.78 19.75
CA VAL A 222 0.68 -23.55 19.37
C VAL A 222 1.10 -24.46 18.22
N ASN A 223 1.78 -23.88 17.22
CA ASN A 223 2.51 -24.60 16.19
C ASN A 223 3.80 -23.83 15.84
N GLU A 224 4.44 -24.15 14.71
CA GLU A 224 5.67 -23.47 14.25
C GLU A 224 5.46 -22.00 13.90
N ASP A 225 4.24 -21.63 13.48
CA ASP A 225 3.89 -20.32 12.93
C ASP A 225 3.21 -19.43 13.97
N PHE A 226 2.31 -19.99 14.78
CA PHE A 226 1.45 -19.23 15.68
C PHE A 226 1.48 -19.77 17.11
N LEU A 227 1.41 -18.83 18.06
CA LEU A 227 1.15 -19.07 19.47
C LEU A 227 -0.07 -18.24 19.87
N ILE A 228 -1.10 -18.89 20.40
CA ILE A 228 -2.38 -18.24 20.74
C ILE A 228 -2.69 -18.45 22.20
N TYR A 229 -2.93 -17.36 22.91
CA TYR A 229 -3.32 -17.34 24.30
C TYR A 229 -4.81 -17.08 24.46
N ASP A 230 -5.46 -17.82 25.37
CA ASP A 230 -6.82 -17.56 25.83
C ASP A 230 -6.76 -16.58 27.02
N MET A 231 -7.50 -15.48 26.92
CA MET A 231 -7.49 -14.40 27.91
C MET A 231 -8.65 -14.56 28.93
N GLU A 232 -9.60 -15.50 28.73
CA GLU A 232 -10.74 -15.75 29.63
C GLU A 232 -10.36 -16.71 30.76
N THR A 233 -9.30 -17.50 30.61
CA THR A 233 -8.90 -18.57 31.53
C THR A 233 -7.75 -18.20 32.48
N GLY A 234 -7.39 -16.90 32.55
CA GLY A 234 -6.27 -16.40 33.37
C GLY A 234 -6.69 -15.58 34.60
#